data_b75daf430af1c74e2889b4d1600115b3
#
_entry.id   b75daf430af1c74e2889b4d1600115b3
#
_cell.length_a   1.000
_cell.length_b   1.000
_cell.length_c   1.000
_cell.angle_alpha   90.00
_cell.angle_beta   90.00
_cell.angle_gamma   90.00
#
_symmetry.space_group_name_H-M   'P 1'
#
loop_
_entity.id
_entity.type
_entity.pdbx_description
1 polymer ?
#
loop_
_entity_poly.entity_id
_entity_poly.type
_entity_poly.pdbx_seq_one_letter_code
_entity_poly.pdbx_strand_id
1 'polypeptide(L)'
;MSFYERYAFLCRQKGIDPCSQATADMLGVTKGTISAWKRNDNAPKGGTVSAIADALGVSADYLLGRRGEQAEKRYGESGFARINVYGTIPAGIPMNAVEDIIDTEDIPLDWLEGGREYFALRVKGDSMYPVYLDGDTVIFRKETTCRSGDDCVVYIGESDATLKRVKLNDDGSIELMPINPNYPPRIFTIEDVNAGTVTIGGIAVELRRKMVK
;
A
#
# COMPACT_ATOMS: atom_id res chain seq x y z
N MET A 1 -10.55 -16.30 1.76
CA MET A 1 -11.77 -15.43 1.81
C MET A 1 -12.82 -15.98 0.86
N SER A 2 -14.08 -16.06 1.29
CA SER A 2 -15.23 -16.45 0.47
C SER A 2 -15.67 -15.33 -0.49
N PHE A 3 -16.58 -15.62 -1.42
CA PHE A 3 -17.18 -14.58 -2.26
C PHE A 3 -17.84 -13.49 -1.40
N TYR A 4 -18.68 -13.89 -0.43
CA TYR A 4 -19.41 -12.94 0.42
C TYR A 4 -18.46 -12.10 1.28
N GLU A 5 -17.39 -12.67 1.82
CA GLU A 5 -16.41 -11.92 2.62
C GLU A 5 -15.71 -10.83 1.80
N ARG A 6 -15.30 -11.14 0.56
CA ARG A 6 -14.71 -10.14 -0.36
C ARG A 6 -15.71 -9.06 -0.73
N TYR A 7 -16.93 -9.44 -1.08
CA TYR A 7 -18.01 -8.51 -1.37
C TYR A 7 -18.29 -7.57 -0.19
N ALA A 8 -18.49 -8.13 1.01
CA ALA A 8 -18.79 -7.35 2.21
C ALA A 8 -17.63 -6.44 2.63
N PHE A 9 -16.39 -6.88 2.44
CA PHE A 9 -15.20 -6.07 2.66
C PHE A 9 -15.19 -4.83 1.76
N LEU A 10 -15.42 -5.02 0.44
CA LEU A 10 -15.47 -3.92 -0.52
C LEU A 10 -16.60 -2.92 -0.24
N CYS A 11 -17.78 -3.41 0.12
CA CYS A 11 -18.90 -2.54 0.51
C CYS A 11 -18.51 -1.65 1.71
N ARG A 12 -17.90 -2.24 2.75
CA ARG A 12 -17.47 -1.50 3.94
C ARG A 12 -16.41 -0.46 3.63
N GLN A 13 -15.45 -0.77 2.76
CA GLN A 13 -14.44 0.20 2.31
C GLN A 13 -15.04 1.42 1.62
N LYS A 14 -16.20 1.25 0.96
CA LYS A 14 -16.93 2.33 0.30
C LYS A 14 -17.97 3.00 1.22
N GLY A 15 -18.01 2.67 2.52
CA GLY A 15 -19.01 3.17 3.46
C GLY A 15 -20.42 2.64 3.19
N ILE A 16 -20.56 1.52 2.47
CA ILE A 16 -21.83 0.92 2.06
C ILE A 16 -22.14 -0.28 2.97
N ASP A 17 -23.35 -0.32 3.54
CA ASP A 17 -23.81 -1.52 4.26
C ASP A 17 -24.11 -2.66 3.25
N PRO A 18 -23.35 -3.77 3.29
CA PRO A 18 -23.50 -4.86 2.34
C PRO A 18 -24.88 -5.54 2.33
N CYS A 19 -25.67 -5.37 3.39
CA CYS A 19 -26.98 -5.98 3.54
C CYS A 19 -28.15 -4.99 3.42
N SER A 20 -27.91 -3.73 3.09
CA SER A 20 -28.96 -2.72 2.98
C SER A 20 -29.82 -2.91 1.72
N GLN A 21 -31.03 -2.33 1.74
CA GLN A 21 -31.88 -2.30 0.54
C GLN A 21 -31.24 -1.48 -0.57
N ALA A 22 -30.65 -0.34 -0.23
CA ALA A 22 -29.96 0.52 -1.20
C ALA A 22 -28.84 -0.22 -1.94
N THR A 23 -28.09 -1.07 -1.24
CA THR A 23 -27.04 -1.90 -1.87
C THR A 23 -27.63 -2.98 -2.76
N ALA A 24 -28.72 -3.61 -2.36
CA ALA A 24 -29.42 -4.60 -3.18
C ALA A 24 -29.93 -3.97 -4.48
N ASP A 25 -30.55 -2.79 -4.39
CA ASP A 25 -31.06 -2.04 -5.53
C ASP A 25 -29.93 -1.59 -6.47
N MET A 26 -28.82 -1.08 -5.92
CA MET A 26 -27.61 -0.69 -6.67
C MET A 26 -27.04 -1.85 -7.48
N LEU A 27 -27.08 -3.07 -6.93
CA LEU A 27 -26.53 -4.28 -7.56
C LEU A 27 -27.55 -5.01 -8.46
N GLY A 28 -28.81 -4.54 -8.53
CA GLY A 28 -29.88 -5.19 -9.29
C GLY A 28 -30.28 -6.57 -8.74
N VAL A 29 -30.13 -6.77 -7.42
CA VAL A 29 -30.46 -8.03 -6.73
C VAL A 29 -31.41 -7.80 -5.57
N THR A 30 -31.93 -8.88 -4.97
CA THR A 30 -32.77 -8.78 -3.77
C THR A 30 -31.93 -8.94 -2.48
N LYS A 31 -32.43 -8.40 -1.36
CA LYS A 31 -31.82 -8.67 -0.04
C LYS A 31 -31.74 -10.18 0.27
N GLY A 32 -32.74 -10.95 -0.17
CA GLY A 32 -32.76 -12.40 -0.03
C GLY A 32 -31.58 -13.05 -0.75
N THR A 33 -31.22 -12.53 -1.93
CA THR A 33 -30.06 -12.99 -2.70
C THR A 33 -28.76 -12.73 -1.96
N ILE A 34 -28.57 -11.53 -1.41
CA ILE A 34 -27.40 -11.18 -0.60
C ILE A 34 -27.33 -12.07 0.66
N SER A 35 -28.45 -12.28 1.32
CA SER A 35 -28.53 -13.17 2.49
C SER A 35 -28.20 -14.63 2.16
N ALA A 36 -28.54 -15.08 0.94
CA ALA A 36 -28.19 -16.41 0.47
C ALA A 36 -26.65 -16.54 0.25
N TRP A 37 -26.00 -15.52 -0.30
CA TRP A 37 -24.53 -15.52 -0.44
C TRP A 37 -23.84 -15.61 0.92
N LYS A 38 -24.34 -14.85 1.91
CA LYS A 38 -23.82 -14.88 3.28
C LYS A 38 -23.93 -16.24 3.95
N ARG A 39 -25.06 -16.95 3.72
CA ARG A 39 -25.36 -18.21 4.40
C ARG A 39 -24.70 -19.42 3.75
N ASN A 40 -24.68 -19.47 2.42
CA ASN A 40 -24.30 -20.67 1.66
C ASN A 40 -22.92 -20.57 1.04
N ASP A 41 -22.25 -19.42 1.17
CA ASP A 41 -20.96 -19.11 0.54
C ASP A 41 -20.88 -19.42 -0.98
N ASN A 42 -22.03 -19.40 -1.65
CA ASN A 42 -22.11 -19.63 -3.08
C ASN A 42 -21.97 -18.30 -3.83
N ALA A 43 -20.99 -18.25 -4.74
CA ALA A 43 -20.88 -17.14 -5.67
C ALA A 43 -22.11 -17.09 -6.60
N PRO A 44 -22.60 -15.88 -6.95
CA PRO A 44 -23.63 -15.72 -7.96
C PRO A 44 -23.16 -16.20 -9.35
N LYS A 45 -24.12 -16.43 -10.25
CA LYS A 45 -23.80 -16.81 -11.65
C LYS A 45 -23.14 -15.66 -12.40
N GLY A 46 -22.35 -15.99 -13.42
CA GLY A 46 -21.42 -15.09 -14.11
C GLY A 46 -21.92 -13.66 -14.41
N GLY A 47 -23.12 -13.48 -14.97
CA GLY A 47 -23.65 -12.14 -15.27
C GLY A 47 -23.86 -11.25 -14.02
N THR A 48 -24.31 -11.84 -12.90
CA THR A 48 -24.50 -11.12 -11.63
C THR A 48 -23.15 -10.77 -11.01
N VAL A 49 -22.14 -11.68 -11.13
CA VAL A 49 -20.78 -11.38 -10.64
C VAL A 49 -20.17 -10.19 -11.37
N SER A 50 -20.33 -10.13 -12.70
CA SER A 50 -19.83 -9.01 -13.50
C SER A 50 -20.49 -7.68 -13.11
N ALA A 51 -21.81 -7.66 -12.94
CA ALA A 51 -22.52 -6.46 -12.50
C ALA A 51 -22.08 -5.97 -11.11
N ILE A 52 -21.85 -6.90 -10.16
CA ILE A 52 -21.33 -6.58 -8.82
C ILE A 52 -19.89 -6.05 -8.92
N ALA A 53 -19.05 -6.69 -9.75
CA ALA A 53 -17.68 -6.28 -9.97
C ALA A 53 -17.60 -4.85 -10.52
N ASP A 54 -18.43 -4.53 -11.51
CA ASP A 54 -18.54 -3.20 -12.10
C ASP A 54 -19.00 -2.15 -11.10
N ALA A 55 -20.06 -2.44 -10.33
CA ALA A 55 -20.58 -1.54 -9.30
C ALA A 55 -19.57 -1.26 -8.17
N LEU A 56 -18.78 -2.28 -7.80
CA LEU A 56 -17.78 -2.18 -6.75
C LEU A 56 -16.39 -1.76 -7.25
N GLY A 57 -16.19 -1.68 -8.58
CA GLY A 57 -14.92 -1.24 -9.15
C GLY A 57 -13.79 -2.27 -9.07
N VAL A 58 -14.11 -3.56 -9.13
CA VAL A 58 -13.15 -4.69 -9.07
C VAL A 58 -13.37 -5.67 -10.22
N SER A 59 -12.47 -6.64 -10.41
CA SER A 59 -12.69 -7.71 -11.39
C SER A 59 -13.62 -8.81 -10.85
N ALA A 60 -14.32 -9.49 -11.77
CA ALA A 60 -15.12 -10.67 -11.44
C ALA A 60 -14.26 -11.80 -10.84
N ASP A 61 -13.04 -11.97 -11.32
CA ASP A 61 -12.10 -12.97 -10.80
C ASP A 61 -11.65 -12.69 -9.37
N TYR A 62 -11.48 -11.41 -9.01
CA TYR A 62 -11.25 -11.03 -7.61
C TYR A 62 -12.40 -11.46 -6.71
N LEU A 63 -13.63 -11.13 -7.09
CA LEU A 63 -14.82 -11.52 -6.31
C LEU A 63 -14.96 -13.04 -6.17
N LEU A 64 -14.63 -13.78 -7.22
CA LEU A 64 -14.67 -15.24 -7.24
C LEU A 64 -13.48 -15.91 -6.55
N GLY A 65 -12.44 -15.15 -6.17
CA GLY A 65 -11.23 -15.69 -5.57
C GLY A 65 -10.36 -16.52 -6.51
N ARG A 66 -10.55 -16.36 -7.81
CA ARG A 66 -9.78 -17.08 -8.85
C ARG A 66 -8.41 -16.44 -9.09
N ARG A 67 -8.29 -15.14 -8.77
CA ARG A 67 -7.02 -14.41 -8.65
C ARG A 67 -7.12 -13.52 -7.43
N GLY A 68 -6.13 -13.56 -6.57
CA GLY A 68 -5.99 -12.55 -5.53
C GLY A 68 -5.78 -11.24 -6.24
N GLU A 69 -6.75 -10.27 -6.08
CA GLU A 69 -6.37 -8.87 -6.06
C GLU A 69 -7.35 -7.87 -6.64
N GLN A 70 -7.47 -6.79 -5.89
CA GLN A 70 -8.00 -5.48 -6.30
C GLN A 70 -7.19 -4.83 -7.45
N ALA A 71 -6.22 -5.56 -8.01
CA ALA A 71 -5.23 -5.05 -8.94
C ALA A 71 -5.79 -4.71 -10.34
N GLU A 72 -6.82 -5.39 -10.83
CA GLU A 72 -7.11 -5.38 -12.27
C GLU A 72 -7.83 -4.15 -12.84
N LYS A 73 -8.43 -3.27 -12.03
CA LYS A 73 -8.96 -1.99 -12.58
C LYS A 73 -7.95 -0.84 -12.62
N ARG A 74 -6.77 -1.03 -12.02
CA ARG A 74 -5.65 -0.08 -12.16
C ARG A 74 -4.74 -0.38 -13.34
N TYR A 75 -4.97 -1.50 -14.03
CA TYR A 75 -4.08 -1.99 -15.07
C TYR A 75 -4.66 -1.73 -16.46
N GLY A 76 -4.06 -0.82 -17.18
CA GLY A 76 -4.20 -0.75 -18.63
C GLY A 76 -3.59 -2.01 -19.27
N GLU A 77 -3.90 -2.26 -20.55
CA GLU A 77 -3.38 -3.38 -21.38
C GLU A 77 -1.84 -3.47 -21.47
N SER A 78 -1.10 -2.67 -20.68
CA SER A 78 0.35 -2.45 -20.83
C SER A 78 1.27 -3.28 -19.93
N GLY A 79 0.76 -4.19 -19.09
CA GLY A 79 1.62 -4.97 -18.17
C GLY A 79 2.19 -4.18 -16.98
N PHE A 80 1.65 -3.00 -16.67
CA PHE A 80 2.05 -2.12 -15.58
C PHE A 80 0.91 -1.84 -14.61
N ALA A 81 1.26 -1.64 -13.33
CA ALA A 81 0.38 -1.22 -12.27
C ALA A 81 0.66 0.23 -11.89
N ARG A 82 -0.37 1.01 -11.60
CA ARG A 82 -0.23 2.39 -11.14
C ARG A 82 -0.24 2.48 -9.63
N ILE A 83 0.80 3.08 -9.05
CA ILE A 83 0.93 3.36 -7.63
C ILE A 83 0.90 4.87 -7.37
N ASN A 84 0.48 5.26 -6.17
CA ASN A 84 0.47 6.66 -5.77
C ASN A 84 1.88 7.11 -5.34
N VAL A 85 2.20 8.37 -5.67
CA VAL A 85 3.35 9.10 -5.14
C VAL A 85 2.85 10.07 -4.09
N TYR A 86 3.39 9.97 -2.89
CA TYR A 86 3.02 10.84 -1.78
C TYR A 86 4.10 11.91 -1.55
N GLY A 87 3.67 13.10 -1.19
CA GLY A 87 4.59 14.18 -0.76
C GLY A 87 5.05 13.99 0.66
N THR A 88 4.16 13.50 1.52
CA THR A 88 4.42 13.20 2.93
C THR A 88 3.55 12.01 3.34
N ILE A 89 4.08 11.11 4.15
CA ILE A 89 3.29 10.06 4.80
C ILE A 89 3.39 10.27 6.30
N PRO A 90 2.30 10.67 6.98
CA PRO A 90 2.27 10.71 8.44
C PRO A 90 2.40 9.30 9.04
N ALA A 91 3.18 9.16 10.09
CA ALA A 91 3.26 7.90 10.83
C ALA A 91 1.90 7.53 11.43
N GLY A 92 1.60 6.24 11.49
CA GLY A 92 0.36 5.73 12.10
C GLY A 92 -0.92 5.90 11.27
N ILE A 93 -0.89 6.59 10.13
CA ILE A 93 -2.04 6.69 9.23
C ILE A 93 -1.94 5.59 8.17
N PRO A 94 -2.99 4.75 8.01
CA PRO A 94 -3.02 3.78 6.92
C PRO A 94 -2.86 4.47 5.56
N MET A 95 -2.04 3.91 4.67
CA MET A 95 -1.68 4.51 3.39
C MET A 95 -2.89 4.88 2.51
N ASN A 96 -3.99 4.14 2.64
CA ASN A 96 -5.27 4.40 1.95
C ASN A 96 -6.04 5.60 2.52
N ALA A 97 -5.64 6.13 3.68
CA ALA A 97 -6.20 7.32 4.31
C ALA A 97 -5.30 8.57 4.15
N VAL A 98 -4.17 8.44 3.45
CA VAL A 98 -3.27 9.57 3.17
C VAL A 98 -3.82 10.36 1.99
N GLU A 99 -4.16 11.62 2.21
CA GLU A 99 -4.73 12.52 1.19
C GLU A 99 -3.65 13.22 0.34
N ASP A 100 -2.38 13.20 0.74
CA ASP A 100 -1.26 13.92 0.10
C ASP A 100 -0.69 13.16 -1.12
N ILE A 101 -1.57 12.76 -2.05
CA ILE A 101 -1.18 12.17 -3.34
C ILE A 101 -0.81 13.31 -4.29
N ILE A 102 0.46 13.38 -4.67
CA ILE A 102 1.00 14.45 -5.51
C ILE A 102 1.28 14.02 -6.96
N ASP A 103 1.39 12.71 -7.22
CA ASP A 103 1.71 12.15 -8.55
C ASP A 103 1.36 10.66 -8.56
N THR A 104 1.57 10.00 -9.71
CA THR A 104 1.46 8.54 -9.84
C THR A 104 2.64 8.00 -10.63
N GLU A 105 3.03 6.75 -10.36
CA GLU A 105 4.08 6.03 -11.09
C GLU A 105 3.57 4.65 -11.51
N ASP A 106 4.03 4.17 -12.67
CA ASP A 106 3.68 2.85 -13.17
C ASP A 106 4.82 1.86 -12.81
N ILE A 107 4.47 0.72 -12.19
CA ILE A 107 5.41 -0.35 -11.84
C ILE A 107 5.05 -1.64 -12.58
N PRO A 108 6.00 -2.54 -12.85
CA PRO A 108 5.72 -3.83 -13.47
C PRO A 108 4.71 -4.65 -12.66
N LEU A 109 3.79 -5.33 -13.34
CA LEU A 109 2.75 -6.15 -12.71
C LEU A 109 3.31 -7.31 -11.88
N ASP A 110 4.41 -7.89 -12.34
CA ASP A 110 5.09 -9.01 -11.66
C ASP A 110 5.63 -8.62 -10.27
N TRP A 111 5.85 -7.33 -10.04
CA TRP A 111 6.23 -6.86 -8.71
C TRP A 111 5.15 -7.14 -7.66
N LEU A 112 3.89 -7.13 -8.06
CA LEU A 112 2.75 -7.35 -7.16
C LEU A 112 2.47 -8.84 -6.90
N GLU A 113 3.19 -9.74 -7.55
CA GLU A 113 3.05 -11.17 -7.31
C GLU A 113 3.29 -11.53 -5.84
N GLY A 114 2.51 -12.48 -5.33
CA GLY A 114 2.56 -12.87 -3.93
C GLY A 114 1.94 -11.89 -2.95
N GLY A 115 1.13 -10.93 -3.44
CA GLY A 115 0.42 -9.97 -2.59
C GLY A 115 1.31 -8.82 -2.08
N ARG A 116 2.42 -8.54 -2.75
CA ARG A 116 3.31 -7.42 -2.40
C ARG A 116 2.63 -6.10 -2.68
N GLU A 117 2.80 -5.14 -1.79
CA GLU A 117 2.29 -3.77 -1.92
C GLU A 117 3.43 -2.80 -2.15
N TYR A 118 3.19 -1.78 -2.99
CA TYR A 118 4.16 -0.73 -3.32
C TYR A 118 3.53 0.65 -3.23
N PHE A 119 4.35 1.61 -2.90
CA PHE A 119 4.03 3.03 -2.92
C PHE A 119 5.28 3.84 -3.27
N ALA A 120 5.11 5.11 -3.58
CA ALA A 120 6.23 5.97 -3.87
C ALA A 120 6.18 7.25 -3.03
N LEU A 121 7.37 7.78 -2.73
CA LEU A 121 7.55 9.05 -2.04
C LEU A 121 8.39 10.01 -2.87
N ARG A 122 8.05 11.29 -2.76
CA ARG A 122 8.91 12.37 -3.23
C ARG A 122 9.96 12.68 -2.17
N VAL A 123 11.22 12.58 -2.53
CA VAL A 123 12.33 12.95 -1.64
C VAL A 123 12.31 14.45 -1.37
N LYS A 124 12.45 14.82 -0.10
CA LYS A 124 12.65 16.20 0.36
C LYS A 124 13.93 16.28 1.16
N GLY A 125 14.73 17.30 0.84
CA GLY A 125 16.02 17.56 1.49
C GLY A 125 17.15 16.71 0.95
N ASP A 126 18.30 16.78 1.61
CA ASP A 126 19.59 16.26 1.11
C ASP A 126 20.27 15.27 2.07
N SER A 127 19.60 14.81 3.11
CA SER A 127 20.22 13.88 4.08
C SER A 127 20.67 12.55 3.49
N MET A 128 20.14 12.18 2.32
CA MET A 128 20.50 10.97 1.59
C MET A 128 21.32 11.26 0.30
N TYR A 129 21.83 12.48 0.17
CA TYR A 129 22.78 12.87 -0.90
C TYR A 129 24.10 12.06 -0.75
N PRO A 130 24.75 11.65 -1.84
CA PRO A 130 24.46 11.93 -3.25
C PRO A 130 23.57 10.89 -3.94
N VAL A 131 23.09 9.86 -3.24
CA VAL A 131 22.31 8.78 -3.85
C VAL A 131 20.91 9.29 -4.21
N TYR A 132 20.23 9.89 -3.25
CA TYR A 132 18.87 10.45 -3.42
C TYR A 132 18.97 11.97 -3.39
N LEU A 133 18.40 12.62 -4.40
CA LEU A 133 18.35 14.08 -4.51
C LEU A 133 16.96 14.60 -4.16
N ASP A 134 16.91 15.84 -3.74
CA ASP A 134 15.63 16.55 -3.56
C ASP A 134 14.83 16.53 -4.88
N GLY A 135 13.54 16.16 -4.79
CA GLY A 135 12.67 16.00 -5.95
C GLY A 135 12.69 14.62 -6.64
N ASP A 136 13.58 13.72 -6.25
CA ASP A 136 13.51 12.33 -6.73
C ASP A 136 12.22 11.63 -6.27
N THR A 137 11.78 10.64 -7.04
CA THR A 137 10.73 9.71 -6.63
C THR A 137 11.35 8.38 -6.26
N VAL A 138 11.12 7.90 -5.05
CA VAL A 138 11.57 6.57 -4.60
C VAL A 138 10.38 5.66 -4.47
N ILE A 139 10.47 4.48 -5.09
CA ILE A 139 9.46 3.43 -4.97
C ILE A 139 9.89 2.50 -3.84
N PHE A 140 8.94 2.27 -2.93
CA PHE A 140 9.13 1.40 -1.78
C PHE A 140 8.24 0.17 -1.90
N ARG A 141 8.81 -0.99 -1.55
CA ARG A 141 8.01 -2.17 -1.21
C ARG A 141 7.62 -2.05 0.26
N LYS A 142 6.33 -2.15 0.55
CA LYS A 142 5.81 -2.11 1.91
C LYS A 142 6.27 -3.34 2.69
N GLU A 143 7.04 -3.10 3.74
CA GLU A 143 7.61 -4.11 4.61
C GLU A 143 7.67 -3.56 6.05
N THR A 144 7.55 -4.45 7.02
CA THR A 144 7.71 -4.11 8.45
C THR A 144 9.06 -4.50 9.01
N THR A 145 9.89 -5.15 8.20
CA THR A 145 11.26 -5.58 8.55
C THR A 145 12.21 -5.25 7.41
N CYS A 146 13.49 -5.13 7.71
CA CYS A 146 14.55 -4.87 6.74
C CYS A 146 15.84 -5.61 7.11
N ARG A 147 16.86 -5.51 6.27
CA ARG A 147 18.22 -5.98 6.53
C ARG A 147 19.13 -4.78 6.79
N SER A 148 20.22 -5.01 7.53
CA SER A 148 21.27 -3.99 7.64
C SER A 148 21.80 -3.61 6.27
N GLY A 149 21.81 -2.31 5.99
CA GLY A 149 22.21 -1.74 4.71
C GLY A 149 21.07 -1.39 3.77
N ASP A 150 19.82 -1.80 4.06
CA ASP A 150 18.66 -1.40 3.28
C ASP A 150 18.35 0.09 3.49
N ASP A 151 17.98 0.76 2.40
CA ASP A 151 17.44 2.12 2.45
C ASP A 151 15.93 2.03 2.64
N CYS A 152 15.43 2.56 3.76
CA CYS A 152 14.05 2.37 4.19
C CYS A 152 13.36 3.69 4.46
N VAL A 153 12.04 3.72 4.21
CA VAL A 153 11.19 4.70 4.88
C VAL A 153 10.92 4.19 6.30
N VAL A 154 11.20 5.04 7.27
CA VAL A 154 11.11 4.73 8.69
C VAL A 154 10.20 5.76 9.35
N TYR A 155 9.22 5.28 10.11
CA TYR A 155 8.35 6.11 10.93
C TYR A 155 8.98 6.29 12.31
N ILE A 156 8.91 7.51 12.84
CA ILE A 156 9.43 7.87 14.14
C ILE A 156 8.32 8.59 14.93
N GLY A 157 7.83 7.93 15.99
CA GLY A 157 6.64 8.39 16.70
C GLY A 157 5.41 8.38 15.80
N GLU A 158 4.49 9.31 16.03
CA GLU A 158 3.20 9.37 15.33
C GLU A 158 3.18 10.26 14.09
N SER A 159 4.19 11.10 13.87
CA SER A 159 4.10 12.19 12.89
C SER A 159 5.31 12.35 11.96
N ASP A 160 6.37 11.61 12.16
CA ASP A 160 7.60 11.77 11.38
C ASP A 160 7.92 10.54 10.54
N ALA A 161 8.14 10.74 9.23
CA ALA A 161 8.58 9.71 8.30
C ALA A 161 9.85 10.17 7.59
N THR A 162 10.87 9.31 7.54
CA THR A 162 12.16 9.68 6.96
C THR A 162 12.75 8.54 6.14
N LEU A 163 13.47 8.87 5.08
CA LEU A 163 14.27 7.91 4.31
C LEU A 163 15.68 7.87 4.90
N LYS A 164 16.11 6.70 5.35
CA LYS A 164 17.46 6.48 5.89
C LYS A 164 17.97 5.08 5.54
N ARG A 165 19.28 4.93 5.53
CA ARG A 165 19.90 3.62 5.55
C ARG A 165 19.81 3.03 6.94
N VAL A 166 19.28 1.83 7.05
CA VAL A 166 19.06 1.16 8.33
C VAL A 166 20.24 0.24 8.64
N LYS A 167 20.76 0.34 9.86
CA LYS A 167 21.68 -0.65 10.42
C LYS A 167 21.04 -1.30 11.63
N LEU A 168 20.97 -2.61 11.62
CA LEU A 168 20.51 -3.42 12.75
C LEU A 168 21.73 -3.86 13.56
N ASN A 169 21.73 -3.59 14.86
CA ASN A 169 22.82 -3.96 15.76
C ASN A 169 22.49 -5.26 16.52
N ASP A 170 23.50 -5.95 16.98
CA ASP A 170 23.37 -7.26 17.68
C ASP A 170 22.61 -7.14 19.01
N ASP A 171 22.58 -5.95 19.63
CA ASP A 171 21.82 -5.65 20.85
C ASP A 171 20.32 -5.36 20.59
N GLY A 172 19.90 -5.45 19.31
CA GLY A 172 18.53 -5.18 18.89
C GLY A 172 18.21 -3.69 18.67
N SER A 173 19.17 -2.79 18.85
CA SER A 173 19.02 -1.38 18.53
C SER A 173 19.05 -1.14 17.01
N ILE A 174 18.43 -0.05 16.57
CA ILE A 174 18.39 0.37 15.17
C ILE A 174 19.12 1.70 15.02
N GLU A 175 20.04 1.77 14.07
CA GLU A 175 20.73 3.00 13.70
C GLU A 175 20.22 3.48 12.34
N LEU A 176 19.67 4.70 12.30
CA LEU A 176 19.24 5.37 11.09
C LEU A 176 20.36 6.25 10.56
N MET A 177 20.97 5.81 9.47
CA MET A 177 22.17 6.41 8.89
C MET A 177 21.80 7.29 7.68
N PRO A 178 22.01 8.62 7.76
CA PRO A 178 22.06 9.45 6.55
C PRO A 178 23.23 9.02 5.65
N ILE A 179 23.07 9.14 4.34
CA ILE A 179 24.18 8.93 3.39
C ILE A 179 25.05 10.19 3.32
N ASN A 180 24.42 11.36 3.48
CA ASN A 180 25.13 12.63 3.53
C ASN A 180 25.87 12.78 4.86
N PRO A 181 27.22 12.87 4.84
CA PRO A 181 28.04 12.94 6.06
C PRO A 181 27.83 14.21 6.88
N ASN A 182 27.14 15.21 6.34
CA ASN A 182 26.78 16.44 7.09
C ASN A 182 25.69 16.21 8.14
N TYR A 183 25.03 15.03 8.12
CA TYR A 183 23.98 14.68 9.04
C TYR A 183 24.43 13.55 9.97
N PRO A 184 24.25 13.66 11.28
CA PRO A 184 24.61 12.61 12.21
C PRO A 184 23.58 11.43 12.12
N PRO A 185 23.99 10.20 12.39
CA PRO A 185 23.07 9.08 12.55
C PRO A 185 22.23 9.25 13.81
N ARG A 186 21.06 8.59 13.83
CA ARG A 186 20.18 8.51 15.00
C ARG A 186 20.09 7.06 15.43
N ILE A 187 20.29 6.79 16.72
CA ILE A 187 20.22 5.46 17.29
C ILE A 187 18.93 5.36 18.12
N PHE A 188 18.20 4.26 17.93
CA PHE A 188 17.02 3.88 18.68
C PHE A 188 17.32 2.59 19.41
N THR A 189 17.10 2.58 20.72
CA THR A 189 17.37 1.41 21.57
C THR A 189 16.38 0.28 21.29
N ILE A 190 16.68 -0.90 21.84
CA ILE A 190 15.74 -2.05 21.75
C ILE A 190 14.39 -1.72 22.40
N GLU A 191 14.39 -0.88 23.46
CA GLU A 191 13.18 -0.40 24.13
C GLU A 191 12.35 0.48 23.20
N ASP A 192 12.98 1.38 22.43
CA ASP A 192 12.31 2.23 21.44
C ASP A 192 11.67 1.37 20.33
N VAL A 193 12.38 0.36 19.88
CA VAL A 193 11.89 -0.59 18.87
C VAL A 193 10.68 -1.36 19.41
N ASN A 194 10.77 -1.90 20.60
CA ASN A 194 9.68 -2.66 21.23
C ASN A 194 8.47 -1.80 21.56
N ALA A 195 8.69 -0.53 21.88
CA ALA A 195 7.62 0.45 22.12
C ALA A 195 6.95 0.94 20.82
N GLY A 196 7.50 0.60 19.63
CA GLY A 196 7.01 1.10 18.37
C GLY A 196 7.34 2.56 18.09
N THR A 197 8.29 3.15 18.85
CA THR A 197 8.78 4.52 18.65
C THR A 197 9.44 4.68 17.28
N VAL A 198 10.05 3.60 16.78
CA VAL A 198 10.63 3.50 15.44
C VAL A 198 10.10 2.24 14.74
N THR A 199 9.57 2.41 13.52
CA THR A 199 9.05 1.28 12.73
C THR A 199 9.43 1.41 11.26
N ILE A 200 9.67 0.26 10.62
CA ILE A 200 9.93 0.21 9.18
C ILE A 200 8.61 0.29 8.44
N GLY A 201 8.50 1.19 7.47
CA GLY A 201 7.32 1.35 6.61
C GLY A 201 7.48 0.74 5.23
N GLY A 202 8.73 0.56 4.77
CA GLY A 202 9.03 -0.05 3.47
C GLY A 202 10.50 0.05 3.10
N ILE A 203 10.92 -0.80 2.16
CA ILE A 203 12.27 -0.87 1.62
C ILE A 203 12.29 -0.22 0.25
N ALA A 204 13.25 0.67 -0.01
CA ALA A 204 13.47 1.29 -1.31
C ALA A 204 13.88 0.22 -2.34
N VAL A 205 13.18 0.17 -3.47
CA VAL A 205 13.43 -0.81 -4.54
C VAL A 205 13.79 -0.16 -5.86
N GLU A 206 13.38 1.08 -6.08
CA GLU A 206 13.69 1.81 -7.31
C GLU A 206 13.74 3.32 -7.05
N LEU A 207 14.68 3.99 -7.69
CA LEU A 207 14.83 5.44 -7.72
C LEU A 207 14.51 5.97 -9.11
N ARG A 208 13.63 6.94 -9.20
CA ARG A 208 13.29 7.64 -10.45
C ARG A 208 13.66 9.11 -10.36
N ARG A 209 14.48 9.56 -11.29
CA ARG A 209 14.90 10.95 -11.40
C ARG A 209 14.42 11.54 -12.71
N LYS A 210 13.59 12.58 -12.64
CA LYS A 210 13.17 13.33 -13.82
C LYS A 210 14.32 14.31 -14.19
N MET A 211 14.90 14.13 -15.36
CA MET A 211 15.89 15.10 -15.88
C MET A 211 15.13 16.37 -16.32
N VAL A 212 15.40 17.49 -15.64
CA VAL A 212 14.91 18.79 -16.09
C VAL A 212 15.74 19.16 -17.33
N LYS A 213 15.06 19.40 -18.46
CA LYS A 213 15.68 19.92 -19.66
C LYS A 213 15.78 21.43 -19.58
#